data_5732f31ffe9569b17815efab6e486dc9
#
_entry.id   5732f31ffe9569b17815efab6e486dc9
#
_cell.length_a   1.000
_cell.length_b   1.000
_cell.length_c   1.000
_cell.angle_alpha   90.00
_cell.angle_beta   90.00
_cell.angle_gamma   90.00
#
_symmetry.space_group_name_H-M   'P 1'
#
loop_
_entity.id
_entity.type
_entity.pdbx_description
1 polymer ?
#
loop_
_entity_poly.entity_id
_entity_poly.type
_entity_poly.pdbx_seq_one_letter_code
_entity_poly.pdbx_strand_id
1 'polypeptide(L)'
;MLDSLITSKTRIKLLLKFFSNSETQAYLRGLADELGKSTNAVRVELNRFTKAGLLEKSNDGRTKLYQANTKHTLFPELHNLVKKYLGIDQLIDNVLSKIGTIEVAFITGDYASGIDSGIIDLVIVGKIERDFLQQLLDKAEKMIKRKIRVLVLSQEDLVRLKDRLNIEKALVIWNNPIDLI
;
A
#
# COMPACT_ATOMS: atom_id res chain seq x y z
N MET A 1 -14.24 -10.30 -2.55
CA MET A 1 -13.92 -10.50 -3.98
C MET A 1 -12.67 -11.36 -4.19
N LEU A 2 -11.48 -10.99 -3.69
CA LEU A 2 -10.30 -11.87 -3.85
C LEU A 2 -10.48 -13.24 -3.18
N ASP A 3 -11.18 -13.30 -2.03
CA ASP A 3 -11.46 -14.54 -1.31
C ASP A 3 -12.34 -15.53 -2.10
N SER A 4 -13.12 -15.07 -3.06
CA SER A 4 -13.89 -15.96 -3.95
C SER A 4 -13.08 -16.50 -5.14
N LEU A 5 -11.97 -15.84 -5.47
CA LEU A 5 -11.07 -16.27 -6.56
C LEU A 5 -9.86 -17.05 -6.05
N ILE A 6 -9.39 -16.74 -4.85
CA ILE A 6 -8.18 -17.29 -4.26
C ILE A 6 -8.51 -17.91 -2.90
N THR A 7 -8.47 -19.21 -2.81
CA THR A 7 -8.81 -19.98 -1.60
C THR A 7 -7.78 -19.85 -0.47
N SER A 8 -6.52 -19.59 -0.80
CA SER A 8 -5.44 -19.44 0.19
C SER A 8 -5.40 -18.04 0.77
N LYS A 9 -5.85 -17.87 2.02
CA LYS A 9 -5.75 -16.59 2.75
C LYS A 9 -4.31 -16.09 2.87
N THR A 10 -3.33 -17.00 3.00
CA THR A 10 -1.91 -16.63 3.02
C THR A 10 -1.48 -16.04 1.69
N ARG A 11 -1.94 -16.59 0.56
CA ARG A 11 -1.65 -16.09 -0.78
C ARG A 11 -2.21 -14.69 -1.00
N ILE A 12 -3.45 -14.45 -0.59
CA ILE A 12 -4.06 -13.12 -0.67
C ILE A 12 -3.24 -12.10 0.12
N LYS A 13 -2.88 -12.42 1.37
CA LYS A 13 -2.06 -11.53 2.21
C LYS A 13 -0.70 -11.22 1.58
N LEU A 14 -0.05 -12.21 0.97
CA LEU A 14 1.23 -12.00 0.27
C LEU A 14 1.05 -11.18 -1.01
N LEU A 15 -0.04 -11.38 -1.76
CA LEU A 15 -0.37 -10.51 -2.90
C LEU A 15 -0.52 -9.05 -2.44
N LEU A 16 -1.31 -8.81 -1.40
CA LEU A 16 -1.48 -7.46 -0.85
C LEU A 16 -0.12 -6.89 -0.42
N LYS A 17 0.70 -7.66 0.29
CA LYS A 17 2.01 -7.23 0.79
C LYS A 17 2.96 -6.76 -0.30
N PHE A 18 3.13 -7.57 -1.34
CA PHE A 18 4.14 -7.31 -2.37
C PHE A 18 3.63 -6.50 -3.56
N PHE A 19 2.33 -6.51 -3.83
CA PHE A 19 1.78 -5.83 -5.00
C PHE A 19 1.03 -4.54 -4.67
N SER A 20 0.88 -4.16 -3.38
CA SER A 20 0.45 -2.81 -3.02
C SER A 20 1.58 -1.79 -3.20
N ASN A 21 2.80 -2.17 -2.79
CA ASN A 21 4.00 -1.35 -2.89
C ASN A 21 5.17 -2.19 -3.42
N SER A 22 5.66 -1.86 -4.61
CA SER A 22 6.76 -2.57 -5.31
C SER A 22 8.09 -2.54 -4.56
N GLU A 23 8.29 -1.53 -3.72
CA GLU A 23 9.53 -1.39 -2.93
C GLU A 23 9.55 -2.29 -1.69
N THR A 24 8.42 -2.98 -1.42
CA THR A 24 8.33 -3.86 -0.26
C THR A 24 9.31 -5.02 -0.36
N GLN A 25 10.20 -5.11 0.61
CA GLN A 25 11.12 -6.22 0.80
C GLN A 25 10.81 -6.93 2.12
N ALA A 26 10.87 -8.25 2.14
CA ALA A 26 10.54 -9.01 3.35
C ALA A 26 11.24 -10.37 3.42
N TYR A 27 11.49 -10.82 4.67
CA TYR A 27 12.04 -12.13 4.99
C TYR A 27 10.95 -13.12 5.38
N LEU A 28 11.16 -14.41 5.14
CA LEU A 28 10.20 -15.47 5.47
C LEU A 28 9.70 -15.40 6.93
N ARG A 29 10.61 -15.25 7.91
CA ARG A 29 10.24 -15.23 9.33
C ARG A 29 9.41 -13.99 9.65
N GLY A 30 9.85 -12.80 9.23
CA GLY A 30 9.09 -11.56 9.41
C GLY A 30 7.70 -11.63 8.83
N LEU A 31 7.55 -12.19 7.61
CA LEU A 31 6.24 -12.42 7.00
C LEU A 31 5.37 -13.40 7.79
N ALA A 32 5.95 -14.47 8.33
CA ALA A 32 5.19 -15.44 9.11
C ALA A 32 4.63 -14.80 10.40
N ASP A 33 5.45 -14.04 11.09
CA ASP A 33 5.09 -13.31 12.31
C ASP A 33 4.02 -12.23 12.01
N GLU A 34 4.27 -11.40 11.01
CA GLU A 34 3.35 -10.32 10.57
C GLU A 34 1.97 -10.86 10.15
N LEU A 35 1.95 -11.94 9.39
CA LEU A 35 0.71 -12.53 8.87
C LEU A 35 0.00 -13.45 9.87
N GLY A 36 0.61 -13.72 11.02
CA GLY A 36 0.10 -14.69 12.01
C GLY A 36 -0.02 -16.10 11.43
N LYS A 37 1.00 -16.55 10.67
CA LYS A 37 1.01 -17.83 9.97
C LYS A 37 2.29 -18.61 10.27
N SER A 38 2.22 -19.95 10.13
CA SER A 38 3.44 -20.77 10.24
C SER A 38 4.43 -20.43 9.12
N THR A 39 5.72 -20.49 9.41
CA THR A 39 6.78 -20.29 8.40
C THR A 39 6.64 -21.24 7.22
N ASN A 40 6.13 -22.46 7.46
CA ASN A 40 5.90 -23.43 6.38
C ASN A 40 4.78 -23.00 5.44
N ALA A 41 3.66 -22.49 5.96
CA ALA A 41 2.55 -22.01 5.14
C ALA A 41 2.99 -20.83 4.25
N VAL A 42 3.75 -19.88 4.83
CA VAL A 42 4.30 -18.74 4.08
C VAL A 42 5.34 -19.20 3.05
N ARG A 43 6.25 -20.12 3.41
CA ARG A 43 7.26 -20.65 2.50
C ARG A 43 6.66 -21.31 1.26
N VAL A 44 5.60 -22.09 1.42
CA VAL A 44 4.92 -22.73 0.30
C VAL A 44 4.42 -21.71 -0.71
N GLU A 45 3.78 -20.64 -0.25
CA GLU A 45 3.25 -19.61 -1.13
C GLU A 45 4.36 -18.73 -1.74
N LEU A 46 5.41 -18.38 -0.97
CA LEU A 46 6.58 -17.67 -1.50
C LEU A 46 7.27 -18.47 -2.60
N ASN A 47 7.42 -19.79 -2.42
CA ASN A 47 8.01 -20.66 -3.44
C ASN A 47 7.13 -20.71 -4.71
N ARG A 48 5.80 -20.74 -4.57
CA ARG A 48 4.88 -20.66 -5.71
C ARG A 48 5.04 -19.36 -6.48
N PHE A 49 5.05 -18.22 -5.79
CA PHE A 49 5.23 -16.91 -6.43
C PHE A 49 6.60 -16.78 -7.09
N THR A 50 7.67 -17.25 -6.45
CA THR A 50 9.01 -17.23 -7.02
C THR A 50 9.10 -18.17 -8.26
N LYS A 51 8.50 -19.35 -8.19
CA LYS A 51 8.47 -20.29 -9.33
C LYS A 51 7.68 -19.70 -10.51
N ALA A 52 6.63 -18.95 -10.23
CA ALA A 52 5.86 -18.21 -11.24
C ALA A 52 6.54 -16.93 -11.75
N GLY A 53 7.71 -16.57 -11.19
CA GLY A 53 8.43 -15.34 -11.56
C GLY A 53 7.81 -14.06 -11.02
N LEU A 54 6.76 -14.14 -10.20
CA LEU A 54 6.05 -13.00 -9.63
C LEU A 54 6.83 -12.33 -8.50
N LEU A 55 7.66 -13.08 -7.78
CA LEU A 55 8.60 -12.58 -6.80
C LEU A 55 10.02 -12.93 -7.20
N GLU A 56 10.91 -11.99 -6.99
CA GLU A 56 12.36 -12.21 -6.98
C GLU A 56 12.83 -12.53 -5.57
N LYS A 57 13.92 -13.29 -5.49
CA LYS A 57 14.60 -13.59 -4.22
C LYS A 57 16.08 -13.27 -4.37
N SER A 58 16.62 -12.54 -3.43
CA SER A 58 18.04 -12.28 -3.28
C SER A 58 18.59 -12.94 -2.01
N ASN A 59 19.87 -13.25 -1.99
CA ASN A 59 20.52 -13.72 -0.77
C ASN A 59 20.97 -12.51 0.06
N ASP A 60 20.59 -12.51 1.33
CA ASP A 60 21.07 -11.54 2.31
C ASP A 60 21.68 -12.33 3.47
N GLY A 61 22.98 -12.54 3.38
CA GLY A 61 23.72 -13.44 4.26
C GLY A 61 23.18 -14.87 4.22
N ARG A 62 22.68 -15.35 5.38
CA ARG A 62 22.06 -16.69 5.51
C ARG A 62 20.56 -16.71 5.26
N THR A 63 19.96 -15.56 4.96
CA THR A 63 18.52 -15.40 4.77
C THR A 63 18.20 -15.05 3.32
N LYS A 64 16.93 -15.21 2.95
CA LYS A 64 16.43 -14.82 1.62
C LYS A 64 15.48 -13.66 1.76
N LEU A 65 15.76 -12.60 1.03
CA LEU A 65 14.93 -11.43 0.89
C LEU A 65 14.04 -11.59 -0.34
N TYR A 66 12.76 -11.33 -0.20
CA TYR A 66 11.76 -11.43 -1.26
C TYR A 66 11.24 -10.04 -1.61
N GLN A 67 11.02 -9.79 -2.90
CA GLN A 67 10.46 -8.56 -3.45
C GLN A 67 9.61 -8.87 -4.69
N ALA A 68 8.67 -7.99 -5.04
CA ALA A 68 7.92 -8.14 -6.29
C ALA A 68 8.82 -7.99 -7.51
N ASN A 69 8.63 -8.88 -8.50
CA ASN A 69 9.30 -8.75 -9.79
C ASN A 69 8.53 -7.74 -10.67
N THR A 70 8.95 -6.49 -10.64
CA THR A 70 8.32 -5.41 -11.42
C THR A 70 8.47 -5.57 -12.94
N LYS A 71 9.41 -6.43 -13.39
CA LYS A 71 9.65 -6.73 -14.81
C LYS A 71 8.75 -7.86 -15.32
N HIS A 72 8.01 -8.54 -14.42
CA HIS A 72 7.07 -9.58 -14.82
C HIS A 72 5.92 -8.99 -15.61
N THR A 73 5.53 -9.62 -16.72
CA THR A 73 4.48 -9.14 -17.63
C THR A 73 3.13 -8.90 -16.96
N LEU A 74 2.80 -9.66 -15.91
CA LEU A 74 1.56 -9.51 -15.15
C LEU A 74 1.69 -8.57 -13.95
N PHE A 75 2.85 -7.94 -13.72
CA PHE A 75 3.01 -7.06 -12.57
C PHE A 75 2.04 -5.88 -12.58
N PRO A 76 1.86 -5.13 -13.70
CA PRO A 76 0.94 -3.99 -13.73
C PRO A 76 -0.50 -4.41 -13.41
N GLU A 77 -0.96 -5.54 -13.93
CA GLU A 77 -2.31 -6.05 -13.72
C GLU A 77 -2.55 -6.46 -12.26
N LEU A 78 -1.58 -7.16 -11.66
CA LEU A 78 -1.66 -7.56 -10.25
C LEU A 78 -1.60 -6.35 -9.31
N HIS A 79 -0.73 -5.39 -9.60
CA HIS A 79 -0.64 -4.14 -8.87
C HIS A 79 -1.96 -3.36 -8.92
N ASN A 80 -2.53 -3.19 -10.13
CA ASN A 80 -3.81 -2.52 -10.32
C ASN A 80 -4.97 -3.27 -9.64
N LEU A 81 -4.98 -4.60 -9.72
CA LEU A 81 -5.96 -5.42 -9.02
C LEU A 81 -5.90 -5.22 -7.50
N VAL A 82 -4.70 -5.20 -6.94
CA VAL A 82 -4.48 -4.97 -5.51
C VAL A 82 -4.91 -3.55 -5.12
N LYS A 83 -4.55 -2.52 -5.88
CA LYS A 83 -5.00 -1.14 -5.66
C LYS A 83 -6.52 -1.02 -5.64
N LYS A 84 -7.20 -1.63 -6.61
CA LYS A 84 -8.67 -1.67 -6.67
C LYS A 84 -9.27 -2.42 -5.49
N TYR A 85 -8.69 -3.54 -5.09
CA TYR A 85 -9.14 -4.30 -3.92
C TYR A 85 -9.00 -3.49 -2.62
N LEU A 86 -7.91 -2.75 -2.46
CA LEU A 86 -7.65 -1.86 -1.33
C LEU A 86 -8.52 -0.58 -1.37
N GLY A 87 -9.16 -0.28 -2.48
CA GLY A 87 -10.00 0.91 -2.64
C GLY A 87 -9.23 2.20 -2.90
N ILE A 88 -7.96 2.12 -3.28
CA ILE A 88 -7.08 3.28 -3.49
C ILE A 88 -7.60 4.16 -4.63
N ASP A 89 -8.03 3.55 -5.75
CA ASP A 89 -8.58 4.30 -6.89
C ASP A 89 -9.82 5.11 -6.48
N GLN A 90 -10.70 4.50 -5.67
CA GLN A 90 -11.91 5.18 -5.17
C GLN A 90 -11.57 6.32 -4.21
N LEU A 91 -10.49 6.20 -3.42
CA LEU A 91 -9.98 7.27 -2.57
C LEU A 91 -9.49 8.44 -3.42
N ILE A 92 -8.73 8.18 -4.48
CA ILE A 92 -8.26 9.20 -5.41
C ILE A 92 -9.45 9.91 -6.05
N ASP A 93 -10.36 9.16 -6.68
CA ASP A 93 -11.47 9.72 -7.45
C ASP A 93 -12.49 10.48 -6.59
N ASN A 94 -12.75 10.03 -5.38
CA ASN A 94 -13.79 10.58 -4.52
C ASN A 94 -13.31 11.61 -3.50
N VAL A 95 -12.04 11.61 -3.17
CA VAL A 95 -11.46 12.52 -2.18
C VAL A 95 -10.44 13.43 -2.84
N LEU A 96 -9.30 12.89 -3.24
CA LEU A 96 -8.14 13.69 -3.64
C LEU A 96 -8.42 14.61 -4.82
N SER A 97 -9.20 14.18 -5.80
CA SER A 97 -9.54 14.99 -6.98
C SER A 97 -10.48 16.20 -6.68
N LYS A 98 -11.00 16.32 -5.45
CA LYS A 98 -12.07 17.27 -5.12
C LYS A 98 -11.78 18.22 -3.97
N ILE A 99 -10.66 18.05 -3.25
CA ILE A 99 -10.42 18.77 -1.97
C ILE A 99 -9.48 19.97 -2.07
N GLY A 100 -9.13 20.41 -3.27
CA GLY A 100 -8.24 21.56 -3.46
C GLY A 100 -6.96 21.22 -4.21
N THR A 101 -5.91 22.01 -4.02
CA THR A 101 -4.63 21.81 -4.69
C THR A 101 -3.74 20.89 -3.85
N ILE A 102 -3.60 19.65 -4.28
CA ILE A 102 -2.75 18.66 -3.64
C ILE A 102 -1.40 18.63 -4.35
N GLU A 103 -0.34 18.73 -3.58
CA GLU A 103 1.04 18.58 -4.05
C GLU A 103 1.42 17.11 -4.05
N VAL A 104 1.24 16.44 -2.91
CA VAL A 104 1.44 15.01 -2.78
C VAL A 104 0.44 14.40 -1.79
N ALA A 105 0.00 13.17 -2.06
CA ALA A 105 -0.71 12.37 -1.08
C ALA A 105 -0.16 10.94 -1.05
N PHE A 106 -0.03 10.41 0.15
CA PHE A 106 0.52 9.07 0.37
C PHE A 106 -0.14 8.38 1.56
N ILE A 107 -0.12 7.07 1.52
CA ILE A 107 -0.59 6.21 2.59
C ILE A 107 0.61 5.74 3.41
N THR A 108 0.47 5.72 4.74
CA THR A 108 1.46 5.21 5.68
C THR A 108 0.93 4.00 6.46
N GLY A 109 1.71 3.50 7.41
CA GLY A 109 1.30 2.43 8.33
C GLY A 109 1.07 1.07 7.65
N ASP A 110 0.05 0.38 8.14
CA ASP A 110 -0.25 -1.00 7.74
C ASP A 110 -0.53 -1.14 6.25
N TYR A 111 -1.30 -0.22 5.68
CA TYR A 111 -1.63 -0.25 4.25
C TYR A 111 -0.42 -0.05 3.35
N ALA A 112 0.49 0.87 3.70
CA ALA A 112 1.74 1.05 2.96
C ALA A 112 2.61 -0.21 3.02
N SER A 113 2.46 -0.97 4.11
CA SER A 113 3.13 -2.27 4.30
C SER A 113 2.36 -3.45 3.68
N GLY A 114 1.24 -3.22 3.00
CA GLY A 114 0.43 -4.26 2.37
C GLY A 114 -0.45 -5.06 3.33
N ILE A 115 -0.73 -4.53 4.53
CA ILE A 115 -1.59 -5.14 5.54
C ILE A 115 -2.95 -4.43 5.52
N ASP A 116 -4.02 -5.14 5.19
CA ASP A 116 -5.37 -4.61 5.28
C ASP A 116 -5.88 -4.70 6.72
N SER A 117 -5.58 -3.68 7.53
CA SER A 117 -6.05 -3.55 8.91
C SER A 117 -7.45 -2.95 9.02
N GLY A 118 -8.05 -2.56 7.90
CA GLY A 118 -9.34 -1.85 7.88
C GLY A 118 -9.24 -0.34 8.15
N ILE A 119 -8.02 0.19 8.36
CA ILE A 119 -7.78 1.62 8.62
C ILE A 119 -6.70 2.12 7.65
N ILE A 120 -7.01 3.12 6.85
CA ILE A 120 -6.10 3.78 5.93
C ILE A 120 -5.54 5.04 6.60
N ASP A 121 -4.23 5.09 6.79
CA ASP A 121 -3.52 6.29 7.26
C ASP A 121 -3.08 7.14 6.07
N LEU A 122 -3.86 8.17 5.76
CA LEU A 122 -3.67 9.04 4.61
C LEU A 122 -3.00 10.34 5.04
N VAL A 123 -1.90 10.69 4.40
CA VAL A 123 -1.26 12.00 4.52
C VAL A 123 -1.47 12.79 3.24
N ILE A 124 -1.90 14.03 3.36
CA ILE A 124 -2.14 14.95 2.25
C ILE A 124 -1.33 16.21 2.49
N VAL A 125 -0.54 16.60 1.51
CA VAL A 125 0.24 17.83 1.52
C VAL A 125 -0.32 18.78 0.47
N GLY A 126 -0.62 20.02 0.87
CA GLY A 126 -1.16 21.02 -0.03
C GLY A 126 -2.17 21.96 0.61
N LYS A 127 -2.82 22.76 -0.23
CA LYS A 127 -3.89 23.70 0.18
C LYS A 127 -5.24 23.03 0.06
N ILE A 128 -5.78 22.58 1.19
CA ILE A 128 -6.96 21.72 1.28
C ILE A 128 -8.17 22.49 1.80
N GLU A 129 -9.31 22.32 1.16
CA GLU A 129 -10.62 22.80 1.61
C GLU A 129 -11.18 21.88 2.69
N ARG A 130 -10.92 22.21 3.95
CA ARG A 130 -11.22 21.34 5.10
C ARG A 130 -12.70 21.09 5.31
N ASP A 131 -13.56 22.04 4.96
CA ASP A 131 -15.01 21.94 5.17
C ASP A 131 -15.63 20.82 4.35
N PHE A 132 -15.09 20.54 3.17
CA PHE A 132 -15.52 19.46 2.29
C PHE A 132 -14.86 18.12 2.59
N LEU A 133 -13.67 18.14 3.18
CA LEU A 133 -12.86 16.94 3.37
C LEU A 133 -13.62 15.86 4.15
N GLN A 134 -14.25 16.21 5.28
CA GLN A 134 -14.94 15.22 6.12
C GLN A 134 -16.10 14.54 5.38
N GLN A 135 -16.89 15.29 4.62
CA GLN A 135 -18.00 14.73 3.86
C GLN A 135 -17.51 13.75 2.77
N LEU A 136 -16.40 14.08 2.10
CA LEU A 136 -15.81 13.21 1.08
C LEU A 136 -15.21 11.95 1.70
N LEU A 137 -14.56 12.06 2.87
CA LEU A 137 -14.03 10.93 3.61
C LEU A 137 -15.16 9.98 4.04
N ASP A 138 -16.24 10.50 4.62
CA ASP A 138 -17.39 9.68 5.05
C ASP A 138 -18.01 8.91 3.89
N LYS A 139 -18.07 9.54 2.71
CA LYS A 139 -18.54 8.90 1.48
C LYS A 139 -17.59 7.81 1.01
N ALA A 140 -16.29 8.11 0.97
CA ALA A 140 -15.26 7.16 0.56
C ALA A 140 -15.21 5.95 1.50
N GLU A 141 -15.25 6.15 2.82
CA GLU A 141 -15.27 5.09 3.84
C GLU A 141 -16.41 4.08 3.61
N LYS A 142 -17.62 4.61 3.29
CA LYS A 142 -18.78 3.75 3.00
C LYS A 142 -18.57 2.91 1.73
N MET A 143 -17.93 3.47 0.71
CA MET A 143 -17.67 2.78 -0.56
C MET A 143 -16.59 1.71 -0.42
N ILE A 144 -15.45 2.07 0.21
CA ILE A 144 -14.31 1.16 0.35
C ILE A 144 -14.43 0.20 1.54
N LYS A 145 -15.42 0.44 2.44
CA LYS A 145 -15.65 -0.31 3.70
C LYS A 145 -14.43 -0.34 4.62
N ARG A 146 -13.75 0.80 4.72
CA ARG A 146 -12.55 1.00 5.57
C ARG A 146 -12.60 2.37 6.18
N LYS A 147 -11.97 2.53 7.35
CA LYS A 147 -11.80 3.83 8.00
C LYS A 147 -10.61 4.57 7.43
N ILE A 148 -10.71 5.89 7.33
CA ILE A 148 -9.62 6.75 6.85
C ILE A 148 -9.24 7.71 7.98
N ARG A 149 -7.99 7.63 8.42
CA ARG A 149 -7.39 8.66 9.27
C ARG A 149 -6.59 9.58 8.38
N VAL A 150 -6.91 10.87 8.39
CA VAL A 150 -6.23 11.84 7.53
C VAL A 150 -5.38 12.80 8.33
N LEU A 151 -4.17 13.04 7.85
CA LEU A 151 -3.27 14.09 8.30
C LEU A 151 -3.03 15.06 7.15
N VAL A 152 -3.43 16.32 7.33
CA VAL A 152 -3.20 17.38 6.35
C VAL A 152 -2.01 18.24 6.82
N LEU A 153 -1.01 18.37 5.95
CA LEU A 153 0.25 19.03 6.22
C LEU A 153 0.53 20.14 5.21
N SER A 154 1.29 21.16 5.63
CA SER A 154 2.03 22.02 4.74
C SER A 154 3.34 21.34 4.29
N GLN A 155 4.02 21.90 3.29
CA GLN A 155 5.37 21.42 2.91
C GLN A 155 6.37 21.53 4.07
N GLU A 156 6.32 22.62 4.84
CA GLU A 156 7.19 22.83 6.00
C GLU A 156 6.97 21.75 7.06
N ASP A 157 5.69 21.40 7.32
CA ASP A 157 5.34 20.32 8.24
C ASP A 157 5.80 18.96 7.75
N LEU A 158 5.69 18.70 6.45
CA LEU A 158 6.18 17.46 5.84
C LEU A 158 7.69 17.28 6.07
N VAL A 159 8.49 18.32 5.79
CA VAL A 159 9.95 18.28 6.01
C VAL A 159 10.28 18.00 7.47
N ARG A 160 9.55 18.64 8.41
CA ARG A 160 9.77 18.48 9.85
C ARG A 160 9.37 17.10 10.36
N LEU A 161 8.36 16.47 9.76
CA LEU A 161 7.78 15.21 10.23
C LEU A 161 8.20 13.99 9.42
N LYS A 162 9.01 14.14 8.37
CA LYS A 162 9.33 13.06 7.42
C LYS A 162 9.82 11.77 8.08
N ASP A 163 10.69 11.89 9.08
CA ASP A 163 11.26 10.70 9.77
C ASP A 163 10.20 9.98 10.61
N ARG A 164 9.27 10.74 11.22
CA ARG A 164 8.16 10.17 12.01
C ARG A 164 7.10 9.51 11.15
N LEU A 165 6.92 9.99 9.93
CA LEU A 165 5.95 9.45 8.97
C LEU A 165 6.47 8.25 8.19
N ASN A 166 7.76 7.87 8.34
CA ASN A 166 8.40 6.80 7.58
C ASN A 166 8.14 6.91 6.07
N ILE A 167 8.36 8.09 5.51
CA ILE A 167 7.99 8.42 4.11
C ILE A 167 8.66 7.48 3.12
N GLU A 168 9.86 6.99 3.42
CA GLU A 168 10.58 6.00 2.57
C GLU A 168 9.79 4.71 2.34
N LYS A 169 8.89 4.36 3.26
CA LYS A 169 8.02 3.17 3.16
C LYS A 169 6.59 3.52 2.77
N ALA A 170 6.30 4.79 2.53
CA ALA A 170 4.96 5.23 2.20
C ALA A 170 4.56 4.81 0.78
N LEU A 171 3.28 4.54 0.60
CA LEU A 171 2.70 4.30 -0.71
C LEU A 171 2.20 5.63 -1.28
N VAL A 172 2.93 6.22 -2.20
CA VAL A 172 2.50 7.45 -2.89
C VAL A 172 1.32 7.12 -3.80
N ILE A 173 0.20 7.83 -3.62
CA ILE A 173 -1.04 7.63 -4.38
C ILE A 173 -1.40 8.84 -5.25
N TRP A 174 -0.85 10.00 -4.93
CA TRP A 174 -1.01 11.23 -5.71
C TRP A 174 0.29 12.03 -5.67
N ASN A 175 0.77 12.43 -6.83
CA ASN A 175 1.91 13.32 -6.95
C ASN A 175 1.63 14.29 -8.10
N ASN A 176 1.67 15.58 -7.83
CA ASN A 176 1.59 16.59 -8.88
C ASN A 176 3.03 16.80 -9.42
N PRO A 177 3.32 16.50 -10.70
CA PRO A 177 4.67 16.55 -11.24
C PRO A 177 5.28 17.97 -11.33
N ILE A 178 4.58 19.00 -10.86
CA ILE A 178 4.99 20.40 -11.03
C ILE A 178 6.01 20.88 -9.98
N ASP A 179 6.18 20.20 -8.83
CA ASP A 179 6.93 20.75 -7.69
C ASP A 179 7.96 19.80 -7.02
N LEU A 180 8.62 18.95 -7.77
CA LEU A 180 9.83 18.26 -7.30
C LEU A 180 11.06 18.77 -8.07
N ILE A 181 11.37 20.06 -7.93
CA ILE A 181 12.67 20.64 -8.29
C ILE A 181 13.27 21.27 -7.05
#